data_b6d5cb5bae0f5c79f123c7c974ac6fab
#
_entry.id   b6d5cb5bae0f5c79f123c7c974ac6fab
#
_cell.length_a   1.000
_cell.length_b   1.000
_cell.length_c   1.000
_cell.angle_alpha   90.00
_cell.angle_beta   90.00
_cell.angle_gamma   90.00
#
_symmetry.space_group_name_H-M   'P 1'
#
loop_
_entity.id
_entity.type
_entity.pdbx_description
1 polymer ?
#
loop_
_entity_poly.entity_id
_entity_poly.type
_entity_poly.pdbx_seq_one_letter_code
_entity_poly.pdbx_strand_id
1 'polypeptide(L)'
;MEPVGKMYPKNLLNHKTALNAYQRAQSSVMSPLQIEVMAFKRAASKMKQAAKNMKDFIGYAEALQFNQRLWTLIQAELSDQKCRVPEPVRTKILNLSLYVDTQTLDAIIQPSASHLSSLINIDLNLADGLFEGR
;
A
#
# COMPACT_ATOMS: atom_id res chain seq x y z
N MET A 1 1.09 16.27 -20.49
CA MET A 1 0.82 15.86 -19.97
C MET A 1 0.65 16.08 -18.93
N GLU A 2 0.28 15.98 -18.57
CA GLU A 2 -0.04 16.17 -17.66
C GLU A 2 0.60 15.98 -16.82
N PRO A 3 0.70 16.42 -16.52
CA PRO A 3 1.34 16.42 -15.65
C PRO A 3 1.15 15.89 -14.62
N VAL A 4 1.27 15.16 -14.67
CA VAL A 4 1.17 14.41 -13.76
C VAL A 4 1.60 14.92 -12.60
N GLY A 5 2.55 15.43 -12.55
CA GLY A 5 2.95 15.75 -11.36
C GLY A 5 2.19 16.68 -10.70
N LYS A 6 1.37 17.26 -11.33
CA LYS A 6 0.75 18.16 -10.71
C LYS A 6 -0.08 17.77 -9.79
N MET A 7 -0.37 16.82 -9.61
CA MET A 7 -1.27 16.64 -8.75
C MET A 7 -1.00 15.90 -7.78
N TYR A 8 -0.47 15.55 -7.40
CA TYR A 8 -0.45 14.85 -6.55
C TYR A 8 -0.11 14.88 -5.62
N PRO A 9 -0.27 14.82 -5.57
CA PRO A 9 0.14 14.38 -4.60
C PRO A 9 -0.40 14.53 -3.41
N LYS A 10 -1.11 15.12 -3.13
CA LYS A 10 -1.54 15.25 -1.96
C LYS A 10 -2.50 14.36 -1.54
N ASN A 11 -3.36 13.87 -2.19
CA ASN A 11 -4.34 13.03 -1.63
C ASN A 11 -4.21 11.77 -2.29
N LEU A 12 -5.00 10.88 -1.95
CA LEU A 12 -4.83 9.65 -2.40
C LEU A 12 -5.38 9.30 -3.60
N LEU A 13 -6.29 9.96 -4.01
CA LEU A 13 -6.80 9.75 -5.22
C LEU A 13 -5.69 10.02 -6.12
N ASN A 14 -4.93 11.01 -5.85
CA ASN A 14 -3.80 11.27 -6.61
C ASN A 14 -2.77 10.24 -6.42
N HIS A 15 -2.92 9.44 -5.41
CA HIS A 15 -1.98 8.36 -5.18
C HIS A 15 -2.07 7.33 -6.28
N LYS A 16 -3.27 6.98 -6.73
CA LYS A 16 -3.39 6.06 -7.85
C LYS A 16 -2.81 6.69 -9.10
N THR A 17 -3.10 7.98 -9.34
CA THR A 17 -2.57 8.67 -10.48
C THR A 17 -1.05 8.74 -10.41
N ALA A 18 -0.51 8.99 -9.22
CA ALA A 18 0.91 9.04 -9.01
C ALA A 18 1.57 7.70 -9.28
N LEU A 19 0.94 6.61 -8.86
CA LEU A 19 1.46 5.30 -9.12
C LEU A 19 1.48 5.02 -10.61
N ASN A 20 0.42 5.36 -11.30
CA ASN A 20 0.35 5.14 -12.74
C ASN A 20 1.40 5.96 -13.47
N ALA A 21 1.60 7.21 -13.06
CA ALA A 21 2.59 8.07 -13.67
C ALA A 21 3.99 7.55 -13.41
N TYR A 22 4.24 7.11 -12.21
CA TYR A 22 5.50 6.56 -11.82
C TYR A 22 5.77 5.30 -12.63
N GLN A 23 4.74 4.47 -12.80
CA GLN A 23 4.86 3.27 -13.57
C GLN A 23 5.24 3.58 -15.00
N ARG A 24 4.59 4.56 -15.61
CA ARG A 24 4.90 4.94 -16.97
C ARG A 24 6.32 5.51 -17.09
N ALA A 25 6.71 6.34 -16.15
CA ALA A 25 8.03 6.95 -16.17
C ALA A 25 9.12 5.94 -15.95
N GLN A 26 8.84 4.91 -15.17
CA GLN A 26 9.84 3.93 -14.81
C GLN A 26 9.72 2.62 -15.56
N SER A 27 8.82 2.54 -16.50
CA SER A 27 8.52 1.27 -17.14
C SER A 27 9.71 0.66 -17.83
N SER A 28 10.66 1.45 -18.27
CA SER A 28 11.85 0.92 -18.91
C SER A 28 12.92 0.54 -17.90
N VAL A 29 12.77 0.95 -16.65
CA VAL A 29 13.76 0.73 -15.62
C VAL A 29 13.27 -0.23 -14.56
N MET A 30 12.00 -0.15 -14.19
CA MET A 30 11.45 -0.95 -13.12
C MET A 30 10.27 -1.74 -13.58
N SER A 31 10.19 -2.98 -13.16
CA SER A 31 9.02 -3.80 -13.46
C SER A 31 7.85 -3.36 -12.59
N PRO A 32 6.62 -3.68 -12.98
CA PRO A 32 5.47 -3.41 -12.13
C PRO A 32 5.61 -4.03 -10.74
N LEU A 33 6.26 -5.19 -10.66
CA LEU A 33 6.48 -5.83 -9.38
C LEU A 33 7.36 -4.98 -8.48
N GLN A 34 8.40 -4.36 -9.03
CA GLN A 34 9.27 -3.50 -8.24
C GLN A 34 8.53 -2.28 -7.74
N ILE A 35 7.58 -1.76 -8.53
CA ILE A 35 6.78 -0.62 -8.13
C ILE A 35 5.89 -1.00 -6.96
N GLU A 36 5.30 -2.18 -7.00
CA GLU A 36 4.46 -2.65 -5.89
C GLU A 36 5.26 -2.85 -4.62
N VAL A 37 6.45 -3.42 -4.75
CA VAL A 37 7.32 -3.61 -3.60
C VAL A 37 7.66 -2.27 -2.98
N MET A 38 7.98 -1.28 -3.80
CA MET A 38 8.30 0.05 -3.30
C MET A 38 7.12 0.71 -2.62
N ALA A 39 5.91 0.51 -3.15
CA ALA A 39 4.71 1.09 -2.55
C ALA A 39 4.46 0.51 -1.16
N PHE A 40 4.63 -0.79 -1.01
CA PHE A 40 4.47 -1.42 0.30
C PHE A 40 5.53 -0.94 1.29
N LYS A 41 6.77 -0.80 0.84
CA LYS A 41 7.83 -0.30 1.70
C LYS A 41 7.58 1.13 2.11
N ARG A 42 7.04 1.94 1.20
CA ARG A 42 6.72 3.32 1.51
C ARG A 42 5.60 3.41 2.54
N ALA A 43 4.56 2.58 2.39
CA ALA A 43 3.47 2.53 3.35
C ALA A 43 3.99 2.13 4.73
N ALA A 44 4.86 1.13 4.77
CA ALA A 44 5.44 0.68 6.03
C ALA A 44 6.28 1.79 6.68
N SER A 45 7.03 2.52 5.87
CA SER A 45 7.85 3.60 6.38
C SER A 45 7.01 4.71 7.00
N LYS A 46 5.90 5.07 6.34
CA LYS A 46 5.00 6.09 6.87
C LYS A 46 4.41 5.65 8.20
N MET A 47 4.01 4.39 8.31
CA MET A 47 3.45 3.88 9.55
C MET A 47 4.50 3.78 10.65
N LYS A 48 5.75 3.46 10.30
CA LYS A 48 6.83 3.43 11.29
C LYS A 48 7.06 4.83 11.87
N GLN A 49 7.02 5.85 11.01
CA GLN A 49 7.19 7.21 11.47
C GLN A 49 6.04 7.60 12.40
N ALA A 50 4.82 7.24 12.04
CA ALA A 50 3.66 7.56 12.86
C ALA A 50 3.75 6.85 14.22
N ALA A 51 4.25 5.62 14.23
CA ALA A 51 4.37 4.87 15.48
C ALA A 51 5.37 5.51 16.44
N LYS A 52 6.31 6.27 15.93
CA LYS A 52 7.29 6.92 16.77
C LYS A 52 6.76 8.19 17.41
N ASN A 53 5.65 8.71 16.92
CA ASN A 53 5.09 9.94 17.45
C ASN A 53 3.58 9.83 17.50
N MET A 54 3.09 9.04 18.43
CA MET A 54 1.66 8.76 18.52
C MET A 54 0.84 9.95 18.99
N LYS A 55 1.49 11.04 19.42
CA LYS A 55 0.76 12.25 19.78
C LYS A 55 0.32 12.99 18.52
N ASP A 56 0.93 12.71 17.38
CA ASP A 56 0.55 13.33 16.12
C ASP A 56 -0.57 12.52 15.50
N PHE A 57 -1.82 12.83 15.86
CA PHE A 57 -2.96 12.10 15.34
C PHE A 57 -3.14 12.28 13.85
N ILE A 58 -2.76 13.42 13.32
CA ILE A 58 -2.90 13.67 11.89
C ILE A 58 -1.94 12.75 11.14
N GLY A 59 -0.70 12.67 11.61
CA GLY A 59 0.28 11.78 11.00
C GLY A 59 -0.14 10.32 11.07
N TYR A 60 -0.71 9.93 12.20
CA TYR A 60 -1.21 8.57 12.38
C TYR A 60 -2.33 8.28 11.36
N ALA A 61 -3.28 9.19 11.26
CA ALA A 61 -4.41 9.01 10.35
C ALA A 61 -3.94 8.98 8.89
N GLU A 62 -3.00 9.84 8.55
CA GLU A 62 -2.50 9.89 7.19
C GLU A 62 -1.76 8.60 6.81
N ALA A 63 -0.99 8.07 7.74
CA ALA A 63 -0.27 6.82 7.48
C ALA A 63 -1.24 5.67 7.27
N LEU A 64 -2.29 5.61 8.09
CA LEU A 64 -3.30 4.58 7.93
C LEU A 64 -4.05 4.74 6.62
N GLN A 65 -4.40 5.96 6.24
CA GLN A 65 -5.11 6.20 5.00
C GLN A 65 -4.26 5.81 3.80
N PHE A 66 -2.98 6.15 3.84
CA PHE A 66 -2.09 5.78 2.75
C PHE A 66 -2.08 4.25 2.57
N ASN A 67 -1.93 3.53 3.67
CA ASN A 67 -1.91 2.07 3.63
C ASN A 67 -3.25 1.51 3.16
N GLN A 68 -4.34 2.07 3.67
CA GLN A 68 -5.66 1.61 3.32
C GLN A 68 -5.91 1.75 1.83
N ARG A 69 -5.51 2.86 1.24
CA ARG A 69 -5.73 3.06 -0.17
C ARG A 69 -4.84 2.22 -1.03
N LEU A 70 -3.61 1.96 -0.58
CA LEU A 70 -2.75 1.05 -1.29
C LEU A 70 -3.40 -0.33 -1.37
N TRP A 71 -3.93 -0.82 -0.24
CA TRP A 71 -4.57 -2.12 -0.22
C TRP A 71 -5.87 -2.14 -1.02
N THR A 72 -6.60 -1.02 -1.05
CA THR A 72 -7.80 -0.93 -1.87
C THR A 72 -7.44 -1.05 -3.36
N LEU A 73 -6.35 -0.42 -3.77
CA LEU A 73 -5.90 -0.54 -5.14
C LEU A 73 -5.47 -1.98 -5.46
N ILE A 74 -4.80 -2.63 -4.53
CA ILE A 74 -4.40 -4.01 -4.70
C ILE A 74 -5.62 -4.91 -4.84
N GLN A 75 -6.62 -4.71 -3.99
CA GLN A 75 -7.86 -5.48 -4.06
C GLN A 75 -8.54 -5.31 -5.41
N ALA A 76 -8.59 -4.09 -5.91
CA ALA A 76 -9.22 -3.82 -7.19
C ALA A 76 -8.46 -4.51 -8.31
N GLU A 77 -7.15 -4.41 -8.27
CA GLU A 77 -6.32 -5.02 -9.30
C GLU A 77 -6.43 -6.53 -9.32
N LEU A 78 -6.41 -7.15 -8.15
CA LEU A 78 -6.46 -8.60 -8.06
C LEU A 78 -7.86 -9.14 -8.33
N SER A 79 -8.88 -8.30 -8.23
CA SER A 79 -10.24 -8.71 -8.52
C SER A 79 -10.60 -8.53 -9.99
N ASP A 80 -9.73 -7.89 -10.76
CA ASP A 80 -9.99 -7.67 -12.17
C ASP A 80 -9.86 -8.98 -12.91
N GLN A 81 -10.77 -9.26 -13.84
CA GLN A 81 -10.74 -10.47 -14.60
C GLN A 81 -9.50 -10.57 -15.48
N LYS A 82 -8.89 -9.45 -15.80
CA LYS A 82 -7.69 -9.43 -16.61
C LYS A 82 -6.42 -9.57 -15.79
N CYS A 83 -6.57 -9.79 -14.49
CA CYS A 83 -5.42 -9.93 -13.62
C CYS A 83 -4.58 -11.13 -14.04
N ARG A 84 -3.27 -10.92 -14.13
CA ARG A 84 -2.38 -11.99 -14.56
C ARG A 84 -1.71 -12.73 -13.42
N VAL A 85 -2.00 -12.32 -12.19
CA VAL A 85 -1.45 -13.02 -11.05
C VAL A 85 -2.11 -14.39 -10.95
N PRO A 86 -1.34 -15.45 -10.79
CA PRO A 86 -1.92 -16.82 -10.70
C PRO A 86 -2.92 -16.90 -9.56
N GLU A 87 -3.97 -17.65 -9.79
CA GLU A 87 -5.07 -17.72 -8.84
C GLU A 87 -4.66 -18.06 -7.40
N PRO A 88 -3.78 -19.04 -7.17
CA PRO A 88 -3.41 -19.34 -5.79
C PRO A 88 -2.79 -18.16 -5.05
N VAL A 89 -1.95 -17.39 -5.75
CA VAL A 89 -1.32 -16.22 -5.15
C VAL A 89 -2.35 -15.12 -4.98
N ARG A 90 -3.19 -14.91 -5.99
CA ARG A 90 -4.21 -13.89 -5.95
C ARG A 90 -5.15 -14.11 -4.78
N THR A 91 -5.61 -15.34 -4.60
CA THR A 91 -6.52 -15.68 -3.50
C THR A 91 -5.87 -15.43 -2.15
N LYS A 92 -4.61 -15.78 -2.00
CA LYS A 92 -3.93 -15.55 -0.74
C LYS A 92 -3.80 -14.07 -0.41
N ILE A 93 -3.48 -13.25 -1.41
CA ILE A 93 -3.35 -11.82 -1.17
C ILE A 93 -4.71 -11.20 -0.90
N LEU A 94 -5.75 -11.63 -1.59
CA LEU A 94 -7.09 -11.12 -1.34
C LEU A 94 -7.56 -11.50 0.07
N ASN A 95 -7.26 -12.71 0.53
CA ASN A 95 -7.62 -13.10 1.88
C ASN A 95 -6.84 -12.28 2.91
N LEU A 96 -5.56 -12.02 2.62
CA LEU A 96 -4.76 -11.18 3.49
C LEU A 96 -5.31 -9.76 3.53
N SER A 97 -5.84 -9.27 2.41
CA SER A 97 -6.39 -7.93 2.36
C SER A 97 -7.61 -7.77 3.26
N LEU A 98 -8.40 -8.83 3.45
CA LEU A 98 -9.52 -8.78 4.38
C LEU A 98 -9.03 -8.64 5.82
N TYR A 99 -7.94 -9.30 6.14
CA TYR A 99 -7.34 -9.17 7.46
C TYR A 99 -6.78 -7.76 7.65
N VAL A 100 -6.18 -7.20 6.59
CA VAL A 100 -5.67 -5.82 6.64
C VAL A 100 -6.83 -4.85 6.87
N ASP A 101 -7.96 -5.07 6.22
CA ASP A 101 -9.13 -4.22 6.42
C ASP A 101 -9.58 -4.25 7.88
N THR A 102 -9.61 -5.43 8.47
CA THR A 102 -10.01 -5.59 9.88
C THR A 102 -8.99 -4.89 10.79
N GLN A 103 -7.71 -5.09 10.56
CA GLN A 103 -6.68 -4.45 11.36
C GLN A 103 -6.71 -2.93 11.21
N THR A 104 -6.99 -2.45 10.01
CA THR A 104 -7.08 -1.02 9.78
C THR A 104 -8.26 -0.42 10.54
N LEU A 105 -9.38 -1.11 10.53
CA LEU A 105 -10.55 -0.65 11.28
C LEU A 105 -10.26 -0.60 12.77
N ASP A 106 -9.60 -1.63 13.30
CA ASP A 106 -9.21 -1.65 14.70
C ASP A 106 -8.27 -0.50 15.03
N ALA A 107 -7.35 -0.20 14.13
CA ALA A 107 -6.40 0.89 14.32
C ALA A 107 -7.10 2.25 14.31
N ILE A 108 -8.18 2.37 13.55
CA ILE A 108 -8.95 3.61 13.52
C ILE A 108 -9.76 3.77 14.80
N ILE A 109 -10.41 2.69 15.24
CA ILE A 109 -11.25 2.73 16.42
C ILE A 109 -10.43 2.92 17.68
N GLN A 110 -9.27 2.26 17.74
CA GLN A 110 -8.45 2.33 18.93
C GLN A 110 -7.00 2.56 18.52
N PRO A 111 -6.61 3.81 18.32
CA PRO A 111 -5.26 4.11 17.86
C PRO A 111 -4.20 3.54 18.80
N SER A 112 -3.24 2.85 18.23
CA SER A 112 -2.12 2.32 19.01
C SER A 112 -0.96 2.01 18.10
N ALA A 113 0.24 2.06 18.65
CA ALA A 113 1.44 1.71 17.90
C ALA A 113 1.44 0.23 17.55
N SER A 114 0.81 -0.62 18.36
CA SER A 114 0.81 -2.04 18.09
C SER A 114 -0.05 -2.39 16.87
N HIS A 115 -1.11 -1.64 16.62
CA HIS A 115 -1.89 -1.86 15.41
C HIS A 115 -1.07 -1.49 14.18
N LEU A 116 -0.28 -0.42 14.29
CA LEU A 116 0.60 -0.06 13.18
C LEU A 116 1.66 -1.11 12.96
N SER A 117 2.20 -1.69 14.04
CA SER A 117 3.21 -2.74 13.91
C SER A 117 2.70 -3.93 13.12
N SER A 118 1.46 -4.34 13.36
CA SER A 118 0.88 -5.44 12.63
C SER A 118 0.81 -5.14 11.14
N LEU A 119 0.34 -3.96 10.80
CA LEU A 119 0.21 -3.57 9.39
C LEU A 119 1.58 -3.40 8.74
N ILE A 120 2.54 -2.84 9.46
CA ILE A 120 3.90 -2.70 8.97
C ILE A 120 4.49 -4.06 8.62
N ASN A 121 4.32 -5.02 9.51
CA ASN A 121 4.88 -6.36 9.29
C ASN A 121 4.24 -7.04 8.09
N ILE A 122 2.95 -6.86 7.91
CA ILE A 122 2.26 -7.43 6.77
C ILE A 122 2.83 -6.84 5.48
N ASP A 123 2.95 -5.51 5.41
CA ASP A 123 3.44 -4.84 4.22
C ASP A 123 4.86 -5.26 3.89
N LEU A 124 5.73 -5.33 4.90
CA LEU A 124 7.12 -5.68 4.66
C LEU A 124 7.26 -7.14 4.25
N ASN A 125 6.49 -8.02 4.87
CA ASN A 125 6.54 -9.43 4.52
C ASN A 125 6.02 -9.66 3.11
N LEU A 126 4.97 -8.93 2.72
CA LEU A 126 4.46 -9.05 1.38
C LEU A 126 5.45 -8.50 0.37
N ALA A 127 6.09 -7.38 0.68
CA ALA A 127 7.09 -6.80 -0.21
C ALA A 127 8.25 -7.78 -0.42
N ASP A 128 8.71 -8.42 0.65
CA ASP A 128 9.80 -9.38 0.55
C ASP A 128 9.36 -10.60 -0.25
N GLY A 129 8.16 -11.07 -0.02
CA GLY A 129 7.63 -12.22 -0.75
C GLY A 129 7.48 -11.93 -2.24
N LEU A 130 7.01 -10.74 -2.59
CA LEU A 130 6.87 -10.37 -3.98
C LEU A 130 8.24 -10.26 -4.64
N PHE A 131 9.21 -9.70 -3.92
CA PHE A 131 10.54 -9.54 -4.47
C PHE A 131 11.19 -10.89 -4.72
N GLU A 132 11.07 -11.80 -3.75
CA GLU A 132 11.68 -13.11 -3.86
C GLU A 132 10.94 -14.04 -4.81
N GLY A 133 9.67 -13.80 -4.99
CA GLY A 133 8.85 -14.67 -5.83
C GLY A 133 9.05 -14.48 -7.31
N ARG A 134 9.91 -13.54 -7.71
CA ARG A 134 10.17 -13.34 -9.12
C ARG A 134 11.06 -14.40 -9.71
#